data_fd1a000f0e556d56be31d5797013ce58
#
_entry.id   fd1a000f0e556d56be31d5797013ce58
#
_cell.length_a   1.000
_cell.length_b   1.000
_cell.length_c   1.000
_cell.angle_alpha   90.00
_cell.angle_beta   90.00
_cell.angle_gamma   90.00
#
_symmetry.space_group_name_H-M   'P 1'
#
loop_
_entity.id
_entity.type
_entity.pdbx_description
1 polymer ?
#
loop_
_entity_poly.entity_id
_entity_poly.type
_entity_poly.pdbx_seq_one_letter_code
_entity_poly.pdbx_strand_id
1 'polypeptide(L)'
;MKLLSKNLQGFDDVQVGKREDIPIEKGAVLGEEFFEKNQDLVEKYCNFFTAYPDLFLDLIKPVDSSFSFFFYQRIVLRALMRYKIVYISACRAFSKSFLTILALFLQCVFMPGTKRFICAPYKNQGAQIAKEKLTEIFRLFPLLRREVIGGSVAEVPGNYGKDYVTLRFRNGSEFTVVGAADSTRGGRRHGGLLDELRDHDEKDITEIVLPLMNVSRRLPDNTVNPKEPNQQQAIMTSAGARTSYAYDKLIDCFETAIIEPDRAFVMGCDYRVPMMHGLIDRSYINGLKMSPSYNEESFAREYMSSWGGGDSESWFNFDKISKYRKLKNPELHASSRLTKNQFYLISVDVGRLSDQTVACIFKVSVLDGKYFASLVNIVVLGRTPETKPFSRQAADIKRLINLYDPREVVIDTNGLGVGLGDEMIRAQFGEDGTYYPPYGFINDQNYRKVQPHDARCILYGIKASASLNSQIHSNCYAKLNGGRVRFLIKEQDAKLSLLATKTGRKMSVEQRVKRLMPHEMTTSLFQEMANLLLKRTGAGTDIVLER
;
A
#
# COMPACT_ATOMS: atom_id res chain seq x y z
N MET A 1 20.19 26.79 22.90
CA MET A 1 19.47 25.58 22.45
C MET A 1 20.36 24.84 21.46
N LYS A 2 21.21 23.90 21.96
CA LYS A 2 22.15 23.13 21.12
C LYS A 2 21.41 21.95 20.50
N LEU A 3 20.88 22.15 19.31
CA LEU A 3 20.36 21.09 18.44
C LEU A 3 21.13 21.11 17.13
N LEU A 4 22.44 20.90 17.22
CA LEU A 4 23.26 20.66 16.04
C LEU A 4 23.51 19.16 15.96
N SER A 5 23.01 18.53 14.91
CA SER A 5 23.35 17.14 14.58
C SER A 5 24.85 17.05 14.30
N LYS A 6 25.47 15.88 14.53
CA LYS A 6 26.88 15.61 14.25
C LYS A 6 27.32 16.00 12.82
N ASN A 7 26.37 16.10 11.88
CA ASN A 7 26.62 16.46 10.48
C ASN A 7 26.88 17.96 10.26
N LEU A 8 26.80 18.78 11.31
CA LEU A 8 27.02 20.22 11.27
C LEU A 8 28.22 20.66 12.12
N GLN A 9 29.08 19.72 12.51
CA GLN A 9 30.38 20.04 13.10
C GLN A 9 31.21 20.85 12.09
N GLY A 10 31.50 22.07 12.43
CA GLY A 10 32.18 23.05 11.55
C GLY A 10 31.35 24.29 11.23
N PHE A 11 30.05 24.30 11.57
CA PHE A 11 29.24 25.52 11.49
C PHE A 11 29.17 26.31 12.81
N ASP A 12 29.75 25.80 13.88
CA ASP A 12 29.85 26.52 15.16
C ASP A 12 30.62 27.84 15.06
N ASP A 13 31.52 27.96 14.05
CA ASP A 13 32.33 29.15 13.79
C ASP A 13 31.71 30.07 12.72
N VAL A 14 30.63 29.68 12.08
CA VAL A 14 29.86 30.59 11.24
C VAL A 14 29.00 31.43 12.18
N GLN A 15 29.58 32.41 12.81
CA GLN A 15 28.82 33.56 13.24
C GLN A 15 28.08 34.05 12.00
N VAL A 16 26.74 34.03 12.06
CA VAL A 16 25.92 34.76 11.09
C VAL A 16 26.43 36.19 11.19
N GLY A 17 27.35 36.53 10.29
CA GLY A 17 28.04 37.79 10.31
C GLY A 17 26.99 38.88 10.43
N LYS A 18 27.23 39.85 11.26
CA LYS A 18 26.43 41.05 11.28
C LYS A 18 26.36 41.51 9.83
N ARG A 19 25.19 41.84 9.32
CA ARG A 19 24.91 42.34 7.95
C ARG A 19 25.88 43.48 7.51
N GLU A 20 26.67 44.01 8.44
CA GLU A 20 27.66 45.06 8.29
C GLU A 20 28.98 44.62 7.64
N ASP A 21 29.26 43.28 7.60
CA ASP A 21 30.54 42.77 7.11
C ASP A 21 30.56 42.53 5.60
N ILE A 22 29.42 42.63 4.91
CA ILE A 22 29.33 42.53 3.44
C ILE A 22 28.85 43.89 2.91
N PRO A 23 29.72 44.71 2.30
CA PRO A 23 29.30 45.97 1.69
C PRO A 23 28.53 45.66 0.40
N ILE A 24 27.22 45.40 0.56
CA ILE A 24 26.28 45.30 -0.54
C ILE A 24 25.62 46.65 -0.70
N GLU A 25 26.11 47.44 -1.65
CA GLU A 25 25.34 48.59 -2.13
C GLU A 25 23.99 48.11 -2.63
N LYS A 26 22.91 48.79 -2.21
CA LYS A 26 21.56 48.46 -2.64
C LYS A 26 21.47 48.38 -4.16
N GLY A 27 21.31 47.15 -4.70
CA GLY A 27 21.22 46.91 -6.14
C GLY A 27 22.51 46.46 -6.85
N ALA A 28 23.64 46.34 -6.13
CA ALA A 28 24.86 45.80 -6.70
C ALA A 28 24.70 44.31 -7.07
N VAL A 29 24.95 43.98 -8.32
CA VAL A 29 25.14 42.60 -8.74
C VAL A 29 26.56 42.24 -8.36
N LEU A 30 26.74 41.24 -7.47
CA LEU A 30 28.06 40.73 -7.11
C LEU A 30 28.75 40.17 -8.37
N GLY A 31 29.90 40.72 -8.74
CA GLY A 31 30.66 40.27 -9.89
C GLY A 31 31.39 38.94 -9.65
N GLU A 32 31.95 38.36 -10.73
CA GLU A 32 32.72 37.12 -10.68
C GLU A 32 33.89 37.23 -9.67
N GLU A 33 34.57 38.36 -9.63
CA GLU A 33 35.67 38.64 -8.70
C GLU A 33 35.27 38.49 -7.22
N PHE A 34 34.01 38.86 -6.85
CA PHE A 34 33.49 38.64 -5.49
C PHE A 34 33.35 37.16 -5.18
N PHE A 35 32.83 36.38 -6.11
CA PHE A 35 32.64 34.94 -5.91
C PHE A 35 33.98 34.21 -5.86
N GLU A 36 34.94 34.56 -6.72
CA GLU A 36 36.27 33.98 -6.69
C GLU A 36 37.00 34.27 -5.36
N LYS A 37 36.91 35.51 -4.86
CA LYS A 37 37.53 35.93 -3.60
C LYS A 37 36.88 35.33 -2.37
N ASN A 38 35.57 34.99 -2.43
CA ASN A 38 34.77 34.51 -1.29
C ASN A 38 34.26 33.08 -1.52
N GLN A 39 34.91 32.29 -2.37
CA GLN A 39 34.42 30.96 -2.75
C GLN A 39 34.12 30.05 -1.55
N ASP A 40 35.02 29.98 -0.57
CA ASP A 40 34.83 29.17 0.65
C ASP A 40 33.64 29.61 1.45
N LEU A 41 33.38 30.91 1.52
CA LEU A 41 32.22 31.44 2.26
C LEU A 41 30.91 31.13 1.54
N VAL A 42 30.89 31.28 0.22
CA VAL A 42 29.72 30.94 -0.62
C VAL A 42 29.42 29.47 -0.53
N GLU A 43 30.43 28.60 -0.59
CA GLU A 43 30.27 27.15 -0.44
C GLU A 43 29.69 26.79 0.95
N LYS A 44 30.21 27.38 2.01
CA LYS A 44 29.68 27.18 3.38
C LYS A 44 28.21 27.58 3.49
N TYR A 45 27.83 28.74 2.92
CA TYR A 45 26.42 29.16 2.91
C TYR A 45 25.52 28.23 2.06
N CYS A 46 25.98 27.81 0.90
CA CYS A 46 25.26 26.86 0.05
C CYS A 46 25.02 25.54 0.78
N ASN A 47 26.06 25.01 1.43
CA ASN A 47 25.95 23.77 2.22
C ASN A 47 25.00 23.95 3.41
N PHE A 48 25.09 25.08 4.12
CA PHE A 48 24.20 25.41 5.24
C PHE A 48 22.74 25.49 4.78
N PHE A 49 22.44 26.23 3.73
CA PHE A 49 21.07 26.40 3.24
C PHE A 49 20.52 25.16 2.56
N THR A 50 21.37 24.31 1.99
CA THR A 50 20.96 22.99 1.54
C THR A 50 20.47 22.13 2.71
N ALA A 51 21.14 22.21 3.86
CA ALA A 51 20.74 21.49 5.07
C ALA A 51 19.54 22.13 5.80
N TYR A 52 19.39 23.46 5.70
CA TYR A 52 18.35 24.28 6.33
C TYR A 52 17.61 25.15 5.31
N PRO A 53 16.85 24.53 4.37
CA PRO A 53 16.18 25.25 3.29
C PRO A 53 15.11 26.24 3.81
N ASP A 54 14.53 25.96 4.94
CA ASP A 54 13.57 26.84 5.62
C ASP A 54 14.19 28.16 6.05
N LEU A 55 15.45 28.16 6.50
CA LEU A 55 16.16 29.39 6.86
C LEU A 55 16.56 30.21 5.63
N PHE A 56 16.93 29.54 4.52
CA PHE A 56 17.11 30.23 3.25
C PHE A 56 15.83 30.95 2.81
N LEU A 57 14.70 30.26 2.89
CA LEU A 57 13.41 30.83 2.53
C LEU A 57 13.00 31.99 3.44
N ASP A 58 13.28 31.89 4.75
CA ASP A 58 13.07 33.00 5.68
C ASP A 58 13.95 34.22 5.35
N LEU A 59 15.15 33.99 4.79
CA LEU A 59 16.07 35.07 4.37
C LEU A 59 15.58 35.77 3.10
N ILE A 60 15.08 35.03 2.11
CA ILE A 60 14.72 35.58 0.78
C ILE A 60 13.26 36.03 0.66
N LYS A 61 12.41 35.78 1.67
CA LYS A 61 11.03 36.26 1.66
C LYS A 61 10.96 37.78 1.69
N PRO A 62 9.92 38.41 1.13
CA PRO A 62 9.71 39.86 1.25
C PRO A 62 9.68 40.32 2.72
N VAL A 63 10.22 41.51 2.96
CA VAL A 63 10.35 42.06 4.34
C VAL A 63 8.98 42.25 5.02
N ASP A 64 7.98 42.59 4.23
CA ASP A 64 6.58 42.80 4.66
C ASP A 64 5.74 41.51 4.67
N SER A 65 6.35 40.35 4.35
CA SER A 65 5.66 39.08 4.31
C SER A 65 5.31 38.58 5.70
N SER A 66 4.03 38.37 5.97
CA SER A 66 3.53 37.71 7.18
C SER A 66 3.67 36.18 7.16
N PHE A 67 4.11 35.61 6.04
CA PHE A 67 4.28 34.16 5.92
C PHE A 67 5.37 33.62 6.81
N SER A 68 5.07 32.55 7.52
CA SER A 68 6.03 31.78 8.33
C SER A 68 5.74 30.30 8.27
N PHE A 69 6.77 29.50 8.16
CA PHE A 69 6.62 28.05 8.21
C PHE A 69 6.30 27.58 9.63
N PHE A 70 5.35 26.67 9.75
CA PHE A 70 5.10 25.93 10.96
C PHE A 70 6.23 24.93 11.24
N PHE A 71 6.38 24.56 12.50
CA PHE A 71 7.49 23.68 12.92
C PHE A 71 7.53 22.36 12.13
N TYR A 72 6.39 21.69 11.95
CA TYR A 72 6.32 20.44 11.18
C TYR A 72 6.70 20.64 9.71
N GLN A 73 6.35 21.78 9.09
CA GLN A 73 6.71 22.10 7.71
C GLN A 73 8.22 22.24 7.54
N ARG A 74 8.89 22.84 8.54
CA ARG A 74 10.36 22.94 8.56
C ARG A 74 11.02 21.57 8.65
N ILE A 75 10.47 20.65 9.48
CA ILE A 75 10.95 19.26 9.57
C ILE A 75 10.83 18.57 8.21
N VAL A 76 9.68 18.69 7.55
CA VAL A 76 9.44 18.07 6.24
C VAL A 76 10.39 18.62 5.17
N LEU A 77 10.55 19.94 5.08
CA LEU A 77 11.49 20.56 4.13
C LEU A 77 12.91 20.07 4.35
N ARG A 78 13.37 20.04 5.61
CA ARG A 78 14.72 19.55 5.93
C ARG A 78 14.89 18.07 5.61
N ALA A 79 13.86 17.24 5.87
CA ALA A 79 13.89 15.82 5.54
C ALA A 79 14.00 15.60 4.02
N LEU A 80 13.22 16.32 3.23
CA LEU A 80 13.25 16.25 1.76
C LEU A 80 14.60 16.66 1.16
N MET A 81 15.36 17.53 1.82
CA MET A 81 16.69 17.92 1.36
C MET A 81 17.80 16.92 1.74
N ARG A 82 17.57 16.04 2.72
CA ARG A 82 18.61 15.19 3.31
C ARG A 82 18.46 13.72 3.00
N TYR A 83 17.24 13.18 3.08
CA TYR A 83 17.01 11.76 3.01
C TYR A 83 16.80 11.27 1.58
N LYS A 84 17.37 10.11 1.28
CA LYS A 84 17.18 9.44 -0.01
C LYS A 84 15.75 8.92 -0.16
N ILE A 85 15.13 8.47 0.93
CA ILE A 85 13.75 8.01 0.97
C ILE A 85 13.00 8.85 1.99
N VAL A 86 11.92 9.49 1.55
CA VAL A 86 11.01 10.25 2.43
C VAL A 86 9.61 9.73 2.20
N TYR A 87 9.01 9.14 3.22
CA TYR A 87 7.62 8.68 3.15
C TYR A 87 6.76 9.45 4.14
N ILE A 88 5.78 10.18 3.64
CA ILE A 88 4.84 10.95 4.48
C ILE A 88 3.41 10.53 4.19
N SER A 89 2.80 9.87 5.19
CA SER A 89 1.37 9.61 5.21
C SER A 89 0.68 10.68 6.06
N ALA A 90 -0.01 11.61 5.42
CA ALA A 90 -0.57 12.74 6.13
C ALA A 90 -1.97 13.11 5.65
N CYS A 91 -2.75 13.70 6.57
CA CYS A 91 -4.12 14.12 6.34
C CYS A 91 -4.26 15.20 5.27
N ARG A 92 -5.51 15.53 4.92
CA ARG A 92 -5.83 16.72 4.11
C ARG A 92 -5.36 18.00 4.81
N ALA A 93 -5.06 19.04 4.03
CA ALA A 93 -4.56 20.35 4.48
C ALA A 93 -3.19 20.32 5.22
N PHE A 94 -2.44 19.23 5.15
CA PHE A 94 -1.07 19.14 5.70
C PHE A 94 -0.04 19.93 4.88
N SER A 95 -0.40 20.47 3.72
CA SER A 95 0.51 21.13 2.76
C SER A 95 1.50 20.17 2.06
N LYS A 96 1.16 18.89 1.90
CA LYS A 96 2.02 17.86 1.28
C LYS A 96 2.65 18.32 -0.04
N SER A 97 1.82 18.58 -1.04
CA SER A 97 2.27 18.93 -2.40
C SER A 97 3.04 20.26 -2.43
N PHE A 98 2.62 21.28 -1.63
CA PHE A 98 3.34 22.55 -1.52
C PHE A 98 4.78 22.33 -1.02
N LEU A 99 4.95 21.65 0.11
CA LEU A 99 6.26 21.43 0.72
C LEU A 99 7.19 20.61 -0.17
N THR A 100 6.64 19.59 -0.85
CA THR A 100 7.46 18.73 -1.71
C THR A 100 7.87 19.43 -2.99
N ILE A 101 6.96 20.16 -3.64
CA ILE A 101 7.29 20.93 -4.85
C ILE A 101 8.33 22.01 -4.52
N LEU A 102 8.16 22.68 -3.38
CA LEU A 102 9.13 23.67 -2.91
C LEU A 102 10.52 23.03 -2.65
N ALA A 103 10.57 21.87 -2.00
CA ALA A 103 11.82 21.17 -1.75
C ALA A 103 12.50 20.72 -3.07
N LEU A 104 11.75 20.13 -4.01
CA LEU A 104 12.28 19.73 -5.31
C LEU A 104 12.78 20.95 -6.12
N PHE A 105 12.07 22.08 -6.03
CA PHE A 105 12.52 23.33 -6.62
C PHE A 105 13.84 23.80 -6.02
N LEU A 106 13.96 23.79 -4.69
CA LEU A 106 15.22 24.17 -4.00
C LEU A 106 16.36 23.21 -4.30
N GLN A 107 16.09 21.92 -4.47
CA GLN A 107 17.10 20.98 -4.96
C GLN A 107 17.58 21.35 -6.37
N CYS A 108 16.70 21.83 -7.24
CA CYS A 108 17.11 22.35 -8.54
C CYS A 108 17.96 23.63 -8.43
N VAL A 109 17.76 24.45 -7.41
CA VAL A 109 18.57 25.64 -7.15
C VAL A 109 19.95 25.27 -6.58
N PHE A 110 19.99 24.44 -5.53
CA PHE A 110 21.22 24.14 -4.79
C PHE A 110 22.08 23.03 -5.39
N MET A 111 21.53 22.21 -6.29
CA MET A 111 22.22 21.06 -6.91
C MET A 111 22.27 21.24 -8.44
N PRO A 112 23.25 21.99 -8.98
CA PRO A 112 23.35 22.31 -10.41
C PRO A 112 23.27 21.08 -11.32
N GLY A 113 22.50 21.16 -12.40
CA GLY A 113 22.30 20.05 -13.34
C GLY A 113 21.41 18.92 -12.85
N THR A 114 20.75 19.07 -11.69
CA THR A 114 19.83 18.04 -11.20
C THR A 114 18.53 17.98 -12.02
N LYS A 115 17.97 16.78 -12.16
CA LYS A 115 16.69 16.55 -12.84
C LYS A 115 15.70 15.98 -11.87
N ARG A 116 14.67 16.76 -11.53
CA ARG A 116 13.61 16.41 -10.58
C ARG A 116 12.27 16.31 -11.27
N PHE A 117 11.37 15.48 -10.72
CA PHE A 117 10.05 15.30 -11.31
C PHE A 117 8.96 15.12 -10.26
N ILE A 118 7.72 15.27 -10.71
CA ILE A 118 6.52 14.84 -9.99
C ILE A 118 5.81 13.80 -10.84
N CYS A 119 5.40 12.71 -10.19
CA CYS A 119 4.49 11.72 -10.73
C CYS A 119 3.22 11.70 -9.87
N ALA A 120 2.09 12.00 -10.48
CA ALA A 120 0.77 11.88 -9.87
C ALA A 120 -0.03 10.79 -10.63
N PRO A 121 -1.12 10.24 -10.03
CA PRO A 121 -1.93 9.19 -10.67
C PRO A 121 -2.36 9.54 -12.09
N TYR A 122 -2.73 10.82 -12.30
CA TYR A 122 -3.02 11.36 -13.62
C TYR A 122 -2.09 12.52 -13.95
N LYS A 123 -1.46 12.47 -15.13
CA LYS A 123 -0.46 13.46 -15.57
C LYS A 123 -1.02 14.89 -15.63
N ASN A 124 -2.25 15.07 -16.08
CA ASN A 124 -2.93 16.36 -16.09
C ASN A 124 -3.17 16.90 -14.68
N GLN A 125 -3.54 16.06 -13.72
CA GLN A 125 -3.68 16.43 -12.31
C GLN A 125 -2.33 16.87 -11.73
N GLY A 126 -1.27 16.12 -12.00
CA GLY A 126 0.10 16.47 -11.59
C GLY A 126 0.54 17.83 -12.17
N ALA A 127 0.22 18.10 -13.44
CA ALA A 127 0.53 19.38 -14.08
C ALA A 127 -0.25 20.55 -13.45
N GLN A 128 -1.52 20.36 -13.15
CA GLN A 128 -2.35 21.38 -12.50
C GLN A 128 -1.84 21.68 -11.09
N ILE A 129 -1.59 20.65 -10.28
CA ILE A 129 -1.05 20.79 -8.91
C ILE A 129 0.30 21.51 -8.95
N ALA A 130 1.20 21.10 -9.85
CA ALA A 130 2.50 21.73 -9.98
C ALA A 130 2.38 23.21 -10.34
N LYS A 131 1.52 23.58 -11.30
CA LYS A 131 1.29 24.96 -11.71
C LYS A 131 0.74 25.81 -10.56
N GLU A 132 -0.27 25.32 -9.84
CA GLU A 132 -0.87 26.03 -8.71
C GLU A 132 0.16 26.26 -7.60
N LYS A 133 0.92 25.23 -7.22
CA LYS A 133 1.90 25.35 -6.14
C LYS A 133 3.12 26.18 -6.53
N LEU A 134 3.59 26.10 -7.75
CA LEU A 134 4.66 26.98 -8.25
C LEU A 134 4.22 28.43 -8.28
N THR A 135 2.98 28.72 -8.66
CA THR A 135 2.41 30.07 -8.59
C THR A 135 2.40 30.60 -7.17
N GLU A 136 1.98 29.76 -6.20
CA GLU A 136 1.99 30.09 -4.78
C GLU A 136 3.42 30.32 -4.27
N ILE A 137 4.38 29.46 -4.61
CA ILE A 137 5.79 29.57 -4.25
C ILE A 137 6.39 30.88 -4.78
N PHE A 138 6.16 31.22 -6.05
CA PHE A 138 6.68 32.45 -6.64
C PHE A 138 6.01 33.72 -6.11
N ARG A 139 4.79 33.62 -5.57
CA ARG A 139 4.16 34.74 -4.85
C ARG A 139 4.79 34.93 -3.49
N LEU A 140 5.05 33.87 -2.75
CA LEU A 140 5.67 33.91 -1.41
C LEU A 140 7.17 34.26 -1.46
N PHE A 141 7.85 33.79 -2.49
CA PHE A 141 9.30 33.93 -2.66
C PHE A 141 9.65 34.45 -4.07
N PRO A 142 9.39 35.74 -4.37
CA PRO A 142 9.56 36.29 -5.72
C PRO A 142 10.98 36.17 -6.29
N LEU A 143 12.01 36.15 -5.46
CA LEU A 143 13.39 36.03 -5.89
C LEU A 143 13.68 34.67 -6.56
N LEU A 144 12.96 33.62 -6.21
CA LEU A 144 13.11 32.30 -6.83
C LEU A 144 12.78 32.27 -8.33
N ARG A 145 12.01 33.25 -8.83
CA ARG A 145 11.74 33.38 -10.28
C ARG A 145 12.99 33.59 -11.10
N ARG A 146 13.99 34.25 -10.52
CA ARG A 146 15.26 34.56 -11.20
C ARG A 146 16.10 33.32 -11.50
N GLU A 147 15.88 32.24 -10.79
CA GLU A 147 16.58 30.97 -10.99
C GLU A 147 16.11 30.23 -12.26
N VAL A 148 14.89 30.52 -12.73
CA VAL A 148 14.30 29.87 -13.90
C VAL A 148 14.58 30.68 -15.17
N ILE A 149 14.94 30.00 -16.27
CA ILE A 149 15.15 30.62 -17.59
C ILE A 149 13.81 31.22 -18.08
N GLY A 150 13.87 32.44 -18.58
CA GLY A 150 12.67 33.17 -19.03
C GLY A 150 11.83 33.77 -17.89
N GLY A 151 12.33 33.69 -16.64
CA GLY A 151 11.68 34.30 -15.50
C GLY A 151 11.64 35.82 -15.59
N SER A 152 10.44 36.38 -15.73
CA SER A 152 10.13 37.81 -15.59
C SER A 152 9.44 38.02 -14.23
N VAL A 153 9.58 39.21 -13.67
CA VAL A 153 8.93 39.54 -12.38
C VAL A 153 7.40 39.53 -12.50
N ALA A 154 6.86 39.69 -13.68
CA ALA A 154 5.43 39.81 -13.94
C ALA A 154 4.72 38.46 -14.20
N GLU A 155 5.43 37.43 -14.64
CA GLU A 155 4.84 36.14 -15.06
C GLU A 155 5.42 34.97 -14.30
N VAL A 156 4.66 33.86 -14.20
CA VAL A 156 5.13 32.61 -13.64
C VAL A 156 6.07 31.97 -14.67
N PRO A 157 7.40 31.88 -14.38
CA PRO A 157 8.34 31.38 -15.36
C PRO A 157 8.18 29.88 -15.58
N GLY A 158 8.40 29.42 -16.81
CA GLY A 158 8.34 28.02 -17.17
C GLY A 158 7.45 27.76 -18.38
N ASN A 159 7.38 26.50 -18.79
CA ASN A 159 6.51 26.03 -19.86
C ASN A 159 5.39 25.17 -19.29
N TYR A 160 4.16 25.60 -19.45
CA TYR A 160 2.96 25.01 -18.86
C TYR A 160 1.96 24.61 -19.93
N GLY A 161 1.45 23.38 -19.85
CA GLY A 161 0.36 22.89 -20.66
C GLY A 161 -0.72 22.22 -19.82
N LYS A 162 -1.67 21.59 -20.48
CA LYS A 162 -2.76 20.89 -19.83
C LYS A 162 -2.24 19.68 -19.03
N ASP A 163 -1.23 19.01 -19.54
CA ASP A 163 -0.70 17.76 -19.03
C ASP A 163 0.84 17.78 -18.84
N TYR A 164 1.46 18.94 -18.89
CA TYR A 164 2.88 19.07 -18.65
C TYR A 164 3.25 20.38 -17.93
N VAL A 165 4.33 20.30 -17.16
CA VAL A 165 5.06 21.45 -16.62
C VAL A 165 6.55 21.16 -16.81
N THR A 166 7.30 22.12 -17.31
CA THR A 166 8.75 22.05 -17.42
C THR A 166 9.36 23.38 -17.01
N LEU A 167 10.20 23.33 -15.97
CA LEU A 167 11.06 24.43 -15.57
C LEU A 167 12.50 24.09 -15.93
N ARG A 168 13.19 25.02 -16.58
CA ARG A 168 14.65 24.95 -16.83
C ARG A 168 15.33 26.03 -16.03
N PHE A 169 16.33 25.63 -15.26
CA PHE A 169 17.07 26.52 -14.38
C PHE A 169 18.33 27.02 -15.05
N ARG A 170 18.81 28.19 -14.62
CA ARG A 170 20.03 28.81 -15.15
C ARG A 170 21.27 27.95 -14.90
N ASN A 171 21.29 27.15 -13.85
CA ASN A 171 22.36 26.22 -13.49
C ASN A 171 22.26 24.85 -14.19
N GLY A 172 21.45 24.72 -15.25
CA GLY A 172 21.24 23.49 -16.01
C GLY A 172 20.34 22.45 -15.39
N SER A 173 19.72 22.74 -14.23
CA SER A 173 18.74 21.86 -13.61
C SER A 173 17.40 21.88 -14.34
N GLU A 174 16.61 20.81 -14.15
CA GLU A 174 15.29 20.65 -14.77
C GLU A 174 14.27 20.09 -13.76
N PHE A 175 13.07 20.66 -13.78
CA PHE A 175 11.92 20.16 -13.03
C PHE A 175 10.77 19.89 -14.00
N THR A 176 10.19 18.68 -13.95
CA THR A 176 9.15 18.23 -14.90
C THR A 176 8.03 17.48 -14.21
N VAL A 177 6.86 17.42 -14.86
CA VAL A 177 5.78 16.49 -14.52
C VAL A 177 5.86 15.29 -15.45
N VAL A 178 5.82 14.09 -14.89
CA VAL A 178 5.81 12.84 -15.63
C VAL A 178 4.54 12.05 -15.32
N GLY A 179 4.10 11.20 -16.24
CA GLY A 179 3.04 10.23 -16.02
C GLY A 179 3.60 8.84 -15.76
N ALA A 180 2.87 8.02 -15.05
CA ALA A 180 3.16 6.60 -14.90
C ALA A 180 2.67 5.84 -16.15
N ALA A 181 3.30 6.08 -17.31
CA ALA A 181 2.93 5.49 -18.58
C ALA A 181 4.17 5.12 -19.41
N ASP A 182 4.05 4.14 -20.30
CA ASP A 182 5.14 3.64 -21.14
C ASP A 182 5.85 4.73 -21.95
N SER A 183 5.15 5.79 -22.35
CA SER A 183 5.73 6.95 -23.04
C SER A 183 6.77 7.71 -22.19
N THR A 184 6.84 7.45 -20.90
CA THR A 184 7.79 8.09 -19.97
C THR A 184 9.10 7.27 -19.84
N ARG A 185 9.13 6.03 -20.35
CA ARG A 185 10.32 5.16 -20.32
C ARG A 185 11.50 5.82 -21.01
N GLY A 186 12.70 5.62 -20.48
CA GLY A 186 13.96 6.13 -21.05
C GLY A 186 14.40 7.51 -20.54
N GLY A 187 13.55 8.24 -19.83
CA GLY A 187 13.95 9.48 -19.16
C GLY A 187 14.84 9.20 -17.94
N ARG A 188 15.96 9.92 -17.82
CA ARG A 188 16.84 9.81 -16.63
C ARG A 188 16.58 10.96 -15.69
N ARG A 189 16.34 10.66 -14.41
CA ARG A 189 16.06 11.62 -13.34
C ARG A 189 16.87 11.27 -12.09
N HIS A 190 17.18 12.27 -11.27
CA HIS A 190 17.97 12.08 -10.05
C HIS A 190 17.10 11.94 -8.80
N GLY A 191 15.78 11.96 -8.95
CA GLY A 191 14.80 11.79 -7.91
C GLY A 191 13.53 12.58 -8.18
N GLY A 192 12.46 12.29 -7.45
CA GLY A 192 11.19 12.95 -7.63
C GLY A 192 10.16 12.64 -6.56
N LEU A 193 8.97 13.23 -6.74
CA LEU A 193 7.78 13.01 -5.93
C LEU A 193 6.89 11.95 -6.59
N LEU A 194 6.50 10.97 -5.79
CA LEU A 194 5.37 10.08 -6.03
C LEU A 194 4.19 10.62 -5.21
N ASP A 195 3.32 11.39 -5.86
CA ASP A 195 2.18 12.02 -5.18
C ASP A 195 0.98 11.06 -5.18
N GLU A 196 0.30 10.95 -4.03
CA GLU A 196 -0.83 10.04 -3.77
C GLU A 196 -0.53 8.59 -4.22
N LEU A 197 0.57 8.01 -3.70
CA LEU A 197 1.02 6.65 -4.06
C LEU A 197 -0.07 5.60 -3.93
N ARG A 198 -1.04 5.78 -3.01
CA ARG A 198 -2.16 4.86 -2.81
C ARG A 198 -3.07 4.68 -4.03
N ASP A 199 -3.08 5.68 -4.93
CA ASP A 199 -3.95 5.73 -6.11
C ASP A 199 -3.21 5.31 -7.39
N HIS A 200 -1.95 4.82 -7.27
CA HIS A 200 -1.15 4.30 -8.37
C HIS A 200 -1.19 2.78 -8.44
N ASP A 201 -1.08 2.24 -9.65
CA ASP A 201 -0.82 0.82 -9.87
C ASP A 201 0.63 0.47 -9.48
N GLU A 202 0.81 -0.63 -8.75
CA GLU A 202 2.14 -1.10 -8.33
C GLU A 202 3.07 -1.33 -9.51
N LYS A 203 2.56 -1.93 -10.59
CA LYS A 203 3.33 -2.27 -11.77
C LYS A 203 3.86 -1.01 -12.46
N ASP A 204 3.04 0.02 -12.57
CA ASP A 204 3.45 1.29 -13.17
C ASP A 204 4.56 1.97 -12.36
N ILE A 205 4.46 1.93 -11.05
CA ILE A 205 5.51 2.48 -10.18
C ILE A 205 6.80 1.66 -10.30
N THR A 206 6.73 0.35 -10.17
CA THR A 206 7.92 -0.51 -10.10
C THR A 206 8.62 -0.67 -11.44
N GLU A 207 7.87 -0.77 -12.54
CA GLU A 207 8.44 -1.03 -13.88
C GLU A 207 8.71 0.24 -14.69
N ILE A 208 8.04 1.37 -14.39
CA ILE A 208 8.17 2.61 -15.18
C ILE A 208 8.83 3.72 -14.36
N VAL A 209 8.27 4.07 -13.19
CA VAL A 209 8.66 5.29 -12.48
C VAL A 209 9.96 5.10 -11.68
N LEU A 210 10.11 4.01 -10.93
CA LEU A 210 11.34 3.74 -10.17
C LEU A 210 12.59 3.62 -11.07
N PRO A 211 12.53 2.98 -12.25
CA PRO A 211 13.66 2.94 -13.16
C PRO A 211 14.13 4.30 -13.69
N LEU A 212 13.26 5.33 -13.73
CA LEU A 212 13.66 6.68 -14.10
C LEU A 212 14.72 7.26 -13.14
N MET A 213 14.71 6.83 -11.88
CA MET A 213 15.56 7.33 -10.81
C MET A 213 16.87 6.55 -10.62
N ASN A 214 17.24 5.70 -11.55
CA ASN A 214 18.44 4.84 -11.43
C ASN A 214 19.77 5.58 -11.51
N VAL A 215 19.77 6.88 -11.85
CA VAL A 215 20.98 7.63 -12.14
C VAL A 215 21.25 8.65 -11.04
N SER A 216 22.48 8.65 -10.53
CA SER A 216 22.96 9.69 -9.63
C SER A 216 23.42 10.91 -10.43
N ARG A 217 23.22 12.10 -9.86
CA ARG A 217 23.82 13.33 -10.36
C ARG A 217 25.34 13.24 -10.26
N ARG A 218 26.04 13.69 -11.29
CA ARG A 218 27.49 13.78 -11.27
C ARG A 218 27.91 15.24 -11.15
N LEU A 219 28.95 15.44 -10.39
CA LEU A 219 29.66 16.72 -10.30
C LEU A 219 30.49 16.98 -11.59
N PRO A 220 31.02 18.20 -11.83
CA PRO A 220 31.84 18.51 -12.99
C PRO A 220 33.09 17.61 -13.14
N ASP A 221 33.64 17.12 -12.03
CA ASP A 221 34.72 16.15 -11.96
C ASP A 221 34.29 14.69 -12.20
N ASN A 222 33.03 14.47 -12.58
CA ASN A 222 32.40 13.18 -12.81
C ASN A 222 32.22 12.31 -11.56
N THR A 223 32.49 12.80 -10.36
CA THR A 223 32.23 12.11 -9.10
C THR A 223 30.76 12.24 -8.68
N VAL A 224 30.32 11.43 -7.71
CA VAL A 224 29.00 11.51 -7.10
C VAL A 224 29.13 12.01 -5.67
N ASN A 225 28.40 13.08 -5.33
CA ASN A 225 28.39 13.58 -3.97
C ASN A 225 27.54 12.66 -3.08
N PRO A 226 28.15 11.97 -2.09
CA PRO A 226 27.41 11.04 -1.22
C PRO A 226 26.44 11.73 -0.24
N LYS A 227 26.58 13.05 -0.04
CA LYS A 227 25.70 13.83 0.86
C LYS A 227 24.43 14.29 0.17
N GLU A 228 24.32 14.19 -1.14
CA GLU A 228 23.12 14.53 -1.88
C GLU A 228 22.09 13.38 -1.86
N PRO A 229 20.79 13.67 -1.78
CA PRO A 229 19.75 12.65 -1.88
C PRO A 229 19.59 12.19 -3.34
N ASN A 230 20.63 11.55 -3.89
CA ASN A 230 20.59 10.96 -5.22
C ASN A 230 19.61 9.80 -5.29
N GLN A 231 18.94 9.63 -6.44
CA GLN A 231 17.91 8.60 -6.63
C GLN A 231 16.77 8.74 -5.59
N GLN A 232 16.44 9.98 -5.23
CA GLN A 232 15.50 10.25 -4.17
C GLN A 232 14.09 9.81 -4.51
N GLN A 233 13.47 9.12 -3.59
CA GLN A 233 12.06 8.76 -3.59
C GLN A 233 11.35 9.58 -2.49
N ALA A 234 10.69 10.67 -2.88
CA ALA A 234 9.79 11.42 -2.02
C ALA A 234 8.37 10.90 -2.25
N ILE A 235 7.77 10.31 -1.24
CA ILE A 235 6.43 9.71 -1.30
C ILE A 235 5.51 10.52 -0.39
N MET A 236 4.46 11.08 -0.99
CA MET A 236 3.42 11.82 -0.27
C MET A 236 2.08 11.18 -0.57
N THR A 237 1.40 10.71 0.46
CA THR A 237 0.10 10.06 0.28
C THR A 237 -0.80 10.30 1.48
N SER A 238 -2.09 10.20 1.28
CA SER A 238 -3.05 9.99 2.36
C SER A 238 -3.09 8.49 2.69
N ALA A 239 -3.57 8.13 3.88
CA ALA A 239 -3.71 6.73 4.24
C ALA A 239 -4.71 6.02 3.32
N GLY A 240 -4.50 4.74 3.11
CA GLY A 240 -5.30 3.86 2.25
C GLY A 240 -5.58 2.52 2.92
N ALA A 241 -5.72 1.49 2.10
CA ALA A 241 -5.87 0.11 2.55
C ALA A 241 -4.53 -0.50 2.97
N ARG A 242 -4.53 -1.33 4.02
CA ARG A 242 -3.35 -2.10 4.44
C ARG A 242 -2.98 -3.22 3.46
N THR A 243 -3.82 -3.49 2.50
CA THR A 243 -3.58 -4.46 1.42
C THR A 243 -2.96 -3.82 0.18
N SER A 244 -2.74 -2.49 0.19
CA SER A 244 -2.23 -1.76 -0.97
C SER A 244 -0.71 -1.74 -1.00
N TYR A 245 -0.14 -1.67 -2.21
CA TYR A 245 1.29 -1.45 -2.44
C TYR A 245 1.83 -0.24 -1.67
N ALA A 246 1.04 0.83 -1.52
CA ALA A 246 1.45 2.01 -0.76
C ALA A 246 1.68 1.70 0.72
N TYR A 247 0.91 0.76 1.31
CA TYR A 247 1.15 0.33 2.68
C TYR A 247 2.38 -0.57 2.80
N ASP A 248 2.57 -1.51 1.88
CA ASP A 248 3.77 -2.35 1.87
C ASP A 248 5.02 -1.48 1.73
N LYS A 249 4.97 -0.46 0.86
CA LYS A 249 6.04 0.52 0.71
C LYS A 249 6.27 1.38 1.97
N LEU A 250 5.22 1.69 2.74
CA LEU A 250 5.36 2.33 4.05
C LEU A 250 6.15 1.45 5.02
N ILE A 251 5.84 0.16 5.08
CA ILE A 251 6.53 -0.79 5.96
C ILE A 251 8.01 -0.91 5.56
N ASP A 252 8.30 -1.08 4.26
CA ASP A 252 9.68 -1.12 3.74
C ASP A 252 10.47 0.14 4.11
N CYS A 253 9.84 1.33 3.96
CA CYS A 253 10.49 2.60 4.31
C CYS A 253 10.71 2.71 5.82
N PHE A 254 9.79 2.21 6.62
CA PHE A 254 9.90 2.22 8.08
C PHE A 254 11.00 1.26 8.56
N GLU A 255 11.10 0.07 8.00
CA GLU A 255 12.18 -0.87 8.27
C GLU A 255 13.54 -0.27 7.86
N THR A 256 13.61 0.37 6.68
CA THR A 256 14.82 1.08 6.24
C THR A 256 15.20 2.19 7.22
N ALA A 257 14.24 2.97 7.73
CA ALA A 257 14.52 4.04 8.68
C ALA A 257 15.04 3.53 10.04
N ILE A 258 14.68 2.30 10.43
CA ILE A 258 15.20 1.66 11.64
C ILE A 258 16.63 1.13 11.42
N ILE A 259 16.88 0.49 10.27
CA ILE A 259 18.15 -0.16 9.96
C ILE A 259 19.21 0.88 9.51
N GLU A 260 18.80 1.82 8.67
CA GLU A 260 19.64 2.88 8.07
C GLU A 260 19.02 4.26 8.37
N PRO A 261 19.14 4.80 9.60
CA PRO A 261 18.42 6.02 10.01
C PRO A 261 18.78 7.27 9.20
N ASP A 262 19.95 7.30 8.57
CA ASP A 262 20.37 8.42 7.72
C ASP A 262 19.84 8.33 6.27
N ARG A 263 19.24 7.20 5.89
CA ARG A 263 18.77 6.94 4.52
C ARG A 263 17.30 7.22 4.32
N ALA A 264 16.46 6.91 5.31
CA ALA A 264 15.02 7.04 5.20
C ALA A 264 14.42 7.88 6.33
N PHE A 265 13.39 8.63 5.98
CA PHE A 265 12.56 9.39 6.91
C PHE A 265 11.10 9.03 6.69
N VAL A 266 10.40 8.63 7.76
CA VAL A 266 8.98 8.29 7.72
C VAL A 266 8.22 9.16 8.71
N MET A 267 7.10 9.72 8.27
CA MET A 267 6.25 10.57 9.10
C MET A 267 4.76 10.29 8.85
N GLY A 268 4.01 10.13 9.92
CA GLY A 268 2.54 10.14 9.91
C GLY A 268 2.01 11.40 10.59
N CYS A 269 0.92 11.97 10.06
CA CYS A 269 0.31 13.16 10.66
C CYS A 269 -1.20 13.20 10.45
N ASP A 270 -1.94 13.39 11.53
CA ASP A 270 -3.39 13.55 11.52
C ASP A 270 -3.82 15.04 11.51
N TYR A 271 -5.13 15.25 11.35
CA TYR A 271 -5.75 16.58 11.22
C TYR A 271 -5.55 17.52 12.43
N ARG A 272 -5.17 16.98 13.59
CA ARG A 272 -4.97 17.80 14.81
C ARG A 272 -3.81 18.75 14.65
N VAL A 273 -2.76 18.35 13.91
CA VAL A 273 -1.60 19.21 13.67
C VAL A 273 -1.96 20.40 12.77
N PRO A 274 -2.50 20.25 11.55
CA PRO A 274 -2.93 21.40 10.77
C PRO A 274 -4.05 22.21 11.45
N MET A 275 -4.93 21.59 12.24
CA MET A 275 -5.95 22.29 13.02
C MET A 275 -5.32 23.17 14.13
N MET A 276 -4.27 22.70 14.80
CA MET A 276 -3.55 23.50 15.81
C MET A 276 -2.94 24.77 15.20
N HIS A 277 -2.59 24.72 13.93
CA HIS A 277 -2.02 25.85 13.17
C HIS A 277 -3.05 26.64 12.37
N GLY A 278 -4.34 26.40 12.57
CA GLY A 278 -5.42 27.14 11.89
C GLY A 278 -5.58 26.83 10.39
N LEU A 279 -4.95 25.77 9.87
CA LEU A 279 -5.11 25.33 8.48
C LEU A 279 -6.40 24.54 8.26
N ILE A 280 -6.96 23.98 9.32
CA ILE A 280 -8.27 23.34 9.34
C ILE A 280 -9.06 23.96 10.50
N ASP A 281 -10.30 24.37 10.21
CA ASP A 281 -11.20 24.88 11.25
C ASP A 281 -11.81 23.72 12.05
N ARG A 282 -11.90 23.88 13.38
CA ARG A 282 -12.58 22.93 14.26
C ARG A 282 -14.06 22.77 13.91
N SER A 283 -14.72 23.86 13.54
CA SER A 283 -16.13 23.83 13.13
C SER A 283 -16.35 22.98 11.88
N TYR A 284 -15.43 23.04 10.92
CA TYR A 284 -15.44 22.19 9.74
C TYR A 284 -15.36 20.68 10.09
N ILE A 285 -14.43 20.30 10.95
CA ILE A 285 -14.30 18.91 11.41
C ILE A 285 -15.56 18.44 12.16
N ASN A 286 -16.10 19.29 13.02
CA ASN A 286 -17.35 18.96 13.74
C ASN A 286 -18.53 18.83 12.76
N GLY A 287 -18.64 19.71 11.78
CA GLY A 287 -19.66 19.65 10.73
C GLY A 287 -19.58 18.36 9.92
N LEU A 288 -18.37 17.93 9.53
CA LEU A 288 -18.16 16.64 8.86
C LEU A 288 -18.67 15.46 9.68
N LYS A 289 -18.33 15.42 10.99
CA LYS A 289 -18.73 14.33 11.90
C LYS A 289 -20.24 14.30 12.17
N MET A 290 -20.92 15.44 12.07
CA MET A 290 -22.37 15.56 12.24
C MET A 290 -23.16 15.36 10.94
N SER A 291 -22.47 15.28 9.79
CA SER A 291 -23.13 15.09 8.50
C SER A 291 -23.83 13.73 8.42
N PRO A 292 -25.06 13.66 7.86
CA PRO A 292 -25.71 12.37 7.56
C PRO A 292 -24.90 11.47 6.63
N SER A 293 -23.99 12.03 5.83
CA SER A 293 -23.07 11.30 4.96
C SER A 293 -21.74 10.96 5.62
N TYR A 294 -21.60 11.14 6.95
CA TYR A 294 -20.38 10.81 7.67
C TYR A 294 -20.02 9.33 7.56
N ASN A 295 -18.81 9.08 7.09
CA ASN A 295 -18.23 7.75 7.04
C ASN A 295 -16.96 7.73 7.91
N GLU A 296 -16.98 6.95 8.98
CA GLU A 296 -15.89 6.86 9.95
C GLU A 296 -14.59 6.37 9.31
N GLU A 297 -14.66 5.40 8.39
CA GLU A 297 -13.49 4.84 7.70
C GLU A 297 -12.86 5.87 6.75
N SER A 298 -13.69 6.58 5.98
CA SER A 298 -13.24 7.67 5.13
C SER A 298 -12.61 8.79 5.95
N PHE A 299 -13.22 9.16 7.08
CA PHE A 299 -12.65 10.16 7.99
C PHE A 299 -11.31 9.70 8.59
N ALA A 300 -11.22 8.43 8.98
CA ALA A 300 -9.99 7.85 9.52
C ALA A 300 -8.84 7.91 8.47
N ARG A 301 -9.11 7.61 7.20
CA ARG A 301 -8.12 7.68 6.12
C ARG A 301 -7.72 9.12 5.79
N GLU A 302 -8.70 9.98 5.51
CA GLU A 302 -8.45 11.31 4.96
C GLU A 302 -7.98 12.33 6.01
N TYR A 303 -8.43 12.18 7.25
CA TYR A 303 -8.15 13.15 8.32
C TYR A 303 -7.29 12.59 9.44
N MET A 304 -7.42 11.30 9.81
CA MET A 304 -6.62 10.73 10.88
C MET A 304 -5.33 10.05 10.38
N SER A 305 -5.09 10.00 9.08
CA SER A 305 -3.96 9.28 8.47
C SER A 305 -3.86 7.83 8.96
N SER A 306 -5.02 7.20 9.18
CA SER A 306 -5.13 5.85 9.70
C SER A 306 -5.28 4.87 8.55
N TRP A 307 -4.33 3.96 8.41
CA TRP A 307 -4.40 2.88 7.43
C TRP A 307 -5.42 1.84 7.87
N GLY A 308 -6.43 1.64 7.04
CA GLY A 308 -7.54 0.71 7.30
C GLY A 308 -7.38 -0.62 6.59
N GLY A 309 -8.27 -1.58 6.94
CA GLY A 309 -8.21 -2.93 6.40
C GLY A 309 -9.08 -3.14 5.17
N GLY A 310 -9.06 -2.28 4.18
CA GLY A 310 -9.81 -2.44 2.95
C GLY A 310 -10.27 -1.11 2.35
N ASP A 311 -10.71 -1.13 1.10
CA ASP A 311 -11.37 0.02 0.48
C ASP A 311 -12.67 0.35 1.22
N SER A 312 -13.08 1.62 1.21
CA SER A 312 -14.36 2.04 1.82
C SER A 312 -15.58 1.38 1.19
N GLU A 313 -15.41 0.78 0.03
CA GLU A 313 -16.42 0.03 -0.70
C GLU A 313 -16.28 -1.48 -0.49
N SER A 314 -15.26 -1.94 0.27
CA SER A 314 -15.09 -3.34 0.58
C SER A 314 -16.30 -3.88 1.35
N TRP A 315 -16.88 -4.97 0.85
CA TRP A 315 -17.99 -5.66 1.49
C TRP A 315 -17.63 -6.20 2.88
N PHE A 316 -16.38 -6.67 3.05
CA PHE A 316 -15.89 -7.17 4.32
C PHE A 316 -14.94 -6.17 4.96
N ASN A 317 -15.30 -5.65 6.13
CA ASN A 317 -14.40 -4.83 6.93
C ASN A 317 -13.31 -5.71 7.56
N PHE A 318 -12.08 -5.57 7.05
CA PHE A 318 -10.93 -6.38 7.45
C PHE A 318 -10.65 -6.33 8.96
N ASP A 319 -10.70 -5.15 9.58
CA ASP A 319 -10.41 -4.99 11.00
C ASP A 319 -11.48 -5.66 11.88
N LYS A 320 -12.76 -5.58 11.45
CA LYS A 320 -13.85 -6.25 12.16
C LYS A 320 -13.74 -7.77 12.11
N ILE A 321 -13.38 -8.35 10.95
CA ILE A 321 -13.26 -9.81 10.81
C ILE A 321 -11.93 -10.34 11.37
N SER A 322 -10.86 -9.56 11.35
CA SER A 322 -9.53 -9.93 11.87
C SER A 322 -9.54 -10.30 13.35
N LYS A 323 -10.43 -9.72 14.14
CA LYS A 323 -10.61 -10.08 15.57
C LYS A 323 -11.04 -11.54 15.80
N TYR A 324 -11.55 -12.21 14.77
CA TYR A 324 -11.96 -13.62 14.81
C TYR A 324 -10.83 -14.59 14.40
N ARG A 325 -9.63 -14.10 14.12
CA ARG A 325 -8.41 -14.91 13.95
C ARG A 325 -7.89 -15.37 15.32
N LYS A 326 -8.46 -16.47 15.84
CA LYS A 326 -8.22 -16.95 17.21
C LYS A 326 -7.69 -18.38 17.29
N LEU A 327 -7.70 -19.12 16.16
CA LEU A 327 -7.28 -20.52 16.16
C LEU A 327 -5.74 -20.58 16.05
N LYS A 328 -5.10 -21.11 17.10
CA LYS A 328 -3.63 -21.19 17.17
C LYS A 328 -3.04 -22.33 16.34
N ASN A 329 -3.79 -23.40 16.17
CA ASN A 329 -3.30 -24.60 15.50
C ASN A 329 -4.25 -25.02 14.37
N PRO A 330 -3.71 -25.32 13.17
CA PRO A 330 -4.48 -25.95 12.11
C PRO A 330 -4.78 -27.41 12.45
N GLU A 331 -5.86 -27.95 11.91
CA GLU A 331 -6.14 -29.38 11.93
C GLU A 331 -5.85 -29.94 10.53
N LEU A 332 -4.80 -30.75 10.39
CA LEU A 332 -4.39 -31.34 9.12
C LEU A 332 -5.09 -32.67 8.80
N HIS A 333 -5.85 -33.19 9.75
CA HIS A 333 -6.71 -34.37 9.70
C HIS A 333 -7.79 -34.22 10.77
N ALA A 334 -8.79 -35.09 10.73
CA ALA A 334 -9.86 -35.09 11.74
C ALA A 334 -9.31 -35.24 13.15
N SER A 335 -9.88 -34.47 14.07
CA SER A 335 -9.56 -34.58 15.49
C SER A 335 -10.14 -35.88 16.06
N SER A 336 -9.32 -36.63 16.81
CA SER A 336 -9.77 -37.82 17.53
C SER A 336 -10.77 -37.53 18.69
N ARG A 337 -10.99 -36.24 19.00
CA ARG A 337 -11.81 -35.79 20.13
C ARG A 337 -13.05 -34.99 19.65
N LEU A 338 -13.72 -35.45 18.58
CA LEU A 338 -14.99 -34.86 18.17
C LEU A 338 -16.08 -35.18 19.15
N THR A 339 -16.86 -34.19 19.55
CA THR A 339 -18.09 -34.38 20.33
C THR A 339 -19.26 -34.66 19.39
N LYS A 340 -20.37 -35.22 19.92
CA LYS A 340 -21.60 -35.52 19.14
C LYS A 340 -22.16 -34.30 18.38
N ASN A 341 -21.86 -33.09 18.88
CA ASN A 341 -22.35 -31.84 18.29
C ASN A 341 -21.31 -31.18 17.36
N GLN A 342 -20.27 -31.90 16.97
CA GLN A 342 -19.20 -31.41 16.08
C GLN A 342 -19.07 -32.30 14.86
N PHE A 343 -18.80 -31.67 13.71
CA PHE A 343 -18.55 -32.35 12.45
C PHE A 343 -17.68 -31.49 11.55
N TYR A 344 -17.09 -32.10 10.51
CA TYR A 344 -16.39 -31.37 9.47
C TYR A 344 -17.29 -31.11 8.28
N LEU A 345 -17.03 -29.98 7.60
CA LEU A 345 -17.58 -29.60 6.33
C LEU A 345 -16.42 -29.16 5.42
N ILE A 346 -16.43 -29.60 4.17
CA ILE A 346 -15.47 -29.18 3.15
C ILE A 346 -16.21 -28.33 2.13
N SER A 347 -15.70 -27.14 1.81
CA SER A 347 -16.20 -26.32 0.70
C SER A 347 -15.11 -26.24 -0.37
N VAL A 348 -15.48 -26.52 -1.60
CA VAL A 348 -14.56 -26.56 -2.75
C VAL A 348 -14.98 -25.54 -3.79
N ASP A 349 -14.06 -24.62 -4.08
CA ASP A 349 -14.12 -23.73 -5.24
C ASP A 349 -13.30 -24.33 -6.38
N VAL A 350 -13.89 -24.45 -7.58
CA VAL A 350 -13.33 -25.22 -8.69
C VAL A 350 -12.66 -24.31 -9.70
N GLY A 351 -11.34 -24.39 -9.78
CA GLY A 351 -10.53 -23.70 -10.78
C GLY A 351 -10.01 -24.65 -11.87
N ARG A 352 -9.67 -24.09 -13.04
CA ARG A 352 -9.01 -24.78 -14.17
C ARG A 352 -8.17 -23.79 -14.95
N LEU A 353 -7.08 -24.27 -15.56
CA LEU A 353 -6.14 -23.48 -16.34
C LEU A 353 -5.37 -22.46 -15.47
N SER A 354 -5.76 -21.19 -15.46
CA SER A 354 -5.14 -20.13 -14.68
C SER A 354 -5.55 -20.12 -13.21
N ASP A 355 -6.75 -20.65 -12.90
CA ASP A 355 -7.33 -20.58 -11.56
C ASP A 355 -7.05 -21.87 -10.78
N GLN A 356 -6.84 -21.71 -9.49
CA GLN A 356 -6.56 -22.82 -8.58
C GLN A 356 -7.85 -23.36 -7.95
N THR A 357 -7.95 -24.68 -7.85
CA THR A 357 -9.01 -25.29 -7.03
C THR A 357 -8.62 -25.20 -5.56
N VAL A 358 -9.50 -24.67 -4.73
CA VAL A 358 -9.27 -24.47 -3.29
C VAL A 358 -10.31 -25.22 -2.48
N ALA A 359 -9.85 -25.98 -1.48
CA ALA A 359 -10.71 -26.64 -0.51
C ALA A 359 -10.54 -25.99 0.88
N CYS A 360 -11.64 -25.44 1.41
CA CYS A 360 -11.72 -24.89 2.75
C CYS A 360 -12.34 -25.93 3.71
N ILE A 361 -11.64 -26.29 4.77
CA ILE A 361 -12.05 -27.27 5.76
C ILE A 361 -12.54 -26.56 7.02
N PHE A 362 -13.82 -26.73 7.32
CA PHE A 362 -14.45 -26.16 8.50
C PHE A 362 -14.78 -27.26 9.52
N LYS A 363 -14.42 -27.00 10.77
CA LYS A 363 -14.96 -27.72 11.93
C LYS A 363 -16.16 -26.94 12.45
N VAL A 364 -17.31 -27.55 12.38
CA VAL A 364 -18.59 -26.95 12.80
C VAL A 364 -18.97 -27.49 14.16
N SER A 365 -19.37 -26.59 15.06
CA SER A 365 -19.92 -26.93 16.40
C SER A 365 -21.32 -26.39 16.51
N VAL A 366 -22.23 -27.18 17.06
CA VAL A 366 -23.60 -26.78 17.33
C VAL A 366 -23.76 -26.51 18.83
N LEU A 367 -24.08 -25.27 19.19
CA LEU A 367 -24.28 -24.81 20.56
C LEU A 367 -25.65 -24.07 20.62
N ASP A 368 -26.53 -24.51 21.46
CA ASP A 368 -27.87 -23.93 21.64
C ASP A 368 -28.60 -23.71 20.30
N GLY A 369 -28.57 -24.73 19.44
CA GLY A 369 -29.19 -24.69 18.10
C GLY A 369 -28.50 -23.76 17.09
N LYS A 370 -27.36 -23.14 17.45
CA LYS A 370 -26.58 -22.22 16.59
C LYS A 370 -25.31 -22.89 16.11
N TYR A 371 -25.01 -22.67 14.82
CA TYR A 371 -23.80 -23.18 14.20
C TYR A 371 -22.62 -22.19 14.34
N PHE A 372 -21.49 -22.71 14.78
CA PHE A 372 -20.20 -22.00 14.86
C PHE A 372 -19.17 -22.75 14.01
N ALA A 373 -18.64 -22.09 13.01
CA ALA A 373 -17.67 -22.64 12.09
C ALA A 373 -16.25 -22.20 12.45
N SER A 374 -15.31 -23.11 12.47
CA SER A 374 -13.87 -22.86 12.62
C SER A 374 -13.18 -23.28 11.34
N LEU A 375 -12.61 -22.34 10.58
CA LEU A 375 -11.77 -22.64 9.41
C LEU A 375 -10.43 -23.20 9.91
N VAL A 376 -10.30 -24.52 9.87
CA VAL A 376 -9.15 -25.24 10.48
C VAL A 376 -8.06 -25.57 9.48
N ASN A 377 -8.37 -25.59 8.19
CA ASN A 377 -7.41 -25.79 7.11
C ASN A 377 -7.90 -25.21 5.80
N ILE A 378 -6.96 -24.82 4.94
CA ILE A 378 -7.19 -24.45 3.54
C ILE A 378 -6.16 -25.22 2.71
N VAL A 379 -6.63 -25.94 1.69
CA VAL A 379 -5.78 -26.73 0.82
C VAL A 379 -5.97 -26.28 -0.63
N VAL A 380 -4.88 -25.86 -1.25
CA VAL A 380 -4.86 -25.53 -2.67
C VAL A 380 -4.53 -26.80 -3.46
N LEU A 381 -5.43 -27.18 -4.35
CA LEU A 381 -5.30 -28.34 -5.20
C LEU A 381 -4.78 -27.88 -6.58
N GLY A 382 -3.63 -28.38 -7.03
CA GLY A 382 -3.11 -28.04 -8.36
C GLY A 382 -2.02 -26.96 -8.43
N ARG A 383 -1.16 -26.85 -7.43
CA ARG A 383 0.01 -25.92 -7.43
C ARG A 383 1.10 -26.22 -8.47
N THR A 384 0.95 -27.22 -9.31
CA THR A 384 1.90 -27.50 -10.38
C THR A 384 1.54 -26.71 -11.66
N PRO A 385 2.53 -26.30 -12.50
CA PRO A 385 2.28 -25.57 -13.75
C PRO A 385 1.42 -26.34 -14.75
N GLU A 386 1.32 -27.64 -14.59
CA GLU A 386 0.48 -28.50 -15.41
C GLU A 386 -0.95 -28.51 -14.85
N THR A 387 -1.90 -28.18 -15.70
CA THR A 387 -3.33 -28.24 -15.40
C THR A 387 -3.72 -29.62 -14.92
N LYS A 388 -4.06 -29.78 -13.65
CA LYS A 388 -4.56 -31.06 -13.12
C LYS A 388 -5.92 -31.37 -13.73
N PRO A 389 -6.10 -32.52 -14.36
CA PRO A 389 -7.41 -32.97 -14.86
C PRO A 389 -8.37 -33.14 -13.68
N PHE A 390 -9.68 -33.03 -13.93
CA PHE A 390 -10.70 -33.16 -12.87
C PHE A 390 -10.65 -34.50 -12.14
N SER A 391 -10.22 -35.57 -12.79
CA SER A 391 -10.00 -36.88 -12.15
C SER A 391 -8.95 -36.82 -11.02
N ARG A 392 -7.86 -36.10 -11.22
CA ARG A 392 -6.86 -35.88 -10.16
C ARG A 392 -7.35 -34.97 -9.04
N GLN A 393 -8.07 -33.90 -9.39
CA GLN A 393 -8.70 -33.04 -8.41
C GLN A 393 -9.73 -33.82 -7.57
N ALA A 394 -10.53 -34.66 -8.19
CA ALA A 394 -11.48 -35.54 -7.52
C ALA A 394 -10.77 -36.53 -6.57
N ALA A 395 -9.66 -37.12 -6.97
CA ALA A 395 -8.86 -37.98 -6.10
C ALA A 395 -8.31 -37.23 -4.89
N ASP A 396 -7.79 -35.99 -5.07
CA ASP A 396 -7.31 -35.15 -3.97
C ASP A 396 -8.45 -34.76 -3.00
N ILE A 397 -9.63 -34.43 -3.51
CA ILE A 397 -10.81 -34.13 -2.67
C ILE A 397 -11.24 -35.38 -1.90
N LYS A 398 -11.26 -36.54 -2.54
CA LYS A 398 -11.57 -37.82 -1.89
C LYS A 398 -10.55 -38.18 -0.81
N ARG A 399 -9.29 -37.87 -1.03
CA ARG A 399 -8.25 -37.97 0.01
C ARG A 399 -8.57 -37.07 1.20
N LEU A 400 -9.05 -35.83 0.97
CA LEU A 400 -9.50 -34.96 2.06
C LEU A 400 -10.74 -35.53 2.77
N ILE A 401 -11.67 -36.14 2.04
CA ILE A 401 -12.83 -36.83 2.63
C ILE A 401 -12.36 -37.94 3.58
N ASN A 402 -11.38 -38.76 3.17
CA ASN A 402 -10.82 -39.81 4.05
C ASN A 402 -10.10 -39.23 5.26
N LEU A 403 -9.41 -38.06 5.13
CA LEU A 403 -8.67 -37.44 6.23
C LEU A 403 -9.59 -36.81 7.28
N TYR A 404 -10.73 -36.26 6.88
CA TYR A 404 -11.61 -35.47 7.78
C TYR A 404 -12.97 -36.11 8.07
N ASP A 405 -13.36 -37.12 7.31
CA ASP A 405 -14.70 -37.73 7.36
C ASP A 405 -15.81 -36.68 7.48
N PRO A 406 -15.95 -35.79 6.47
CA PRO A 406 -16.88 -34.68 6.56
C PRO A 406 -18.33 -35.17 6.49
N ARG A 407 -19.21 -34.44 7.15
CA ARG A 407 -20.65 -34.62 7.03
C ARG A 407 -21.16 -34.29 5.64
N GLU A 408 -20.62 -33.21 5.07
CA GLU A 408 -21.00 -32.73 3.73
C GLU A 408 -19.78 -32.12 3.03
N VAL A 409 -19.76 -32.23 1.70
CA VAL A 409 -18.78 -31.59 0.80
C VAL A 409 -19.56 -30.70 -0.16
N VAL A 410 -19.36 -29.41 -0.06
CA VAL A 410 -20.02 -28.40 -0.90
C VAL A 410 -19.14 -28.09 -2.10
N ILE A 411 -19.67 -28.20 -3.31
CA ILE A 411 -18.96 -27.97 -4.58
C ILE A 411 -19.78 -26.98 -5.41
N ASP A 412 -19.12 -25.95 -5.94
CA ASP A 412 -19.73 -25.14 -7.00
C ASP A 412 -19.83 -25.97 -8.28
N THR A 413 -21.05 -26.28 -8.68
CA THR A 413 -21.36 -27.08 -9.88
C THR A 413 -21.80 -26.22 -11.07
N ASN A 414 -21.49 -24.92 -11.10
CA ASN A 414 -21.64 -24.08 -12.26
C ASN A 414 -20.46 -24.28 -13.23
N GLY A 415 -20.71 -24.28 -14.52
CA GLY A 415 -19.70 -24.30 -15.55
C GLY A 415 -18.67 -25.44 -15.38
N LEU A 416 -17.44 -25.10 -14.99
CA LEU A 416 -16.35 -26.07 -14.83
C LEU A 416 -16.60 -27.10 -13.72
N GLY A 417 -17.39 -26.75 -12.70
CA GLY A 417 -17.69 -27.63 -11.58
C GLY A 417 -18.53 -28.85 -11.94
N VAL A 418 -19.24 -28.84 -13.08
CA VAL A 418 -19.93 -30.01 -13.59
C VAL A 418 -18.93 -31.14 -13.88
N GLY A 419 -17.82 -30.84 -14.56
CA GLY A 419 -16.79 -31.82 -14.85
C GLY A 419 -16.14 -32.46 -13.62
N LEU A 420 -15.94 -31.68 -12.56
CA LEU A 420 -15.49 -32.22 -11.27
C LEU A 420 -16.57 -33.10 -10.63
N GLY A 421 -17.83 -32.66 -10.66
CA GLY A 421 -18.96 -33.44 -10.16
C GLY A 421 -19.07 -34.82 -10.81
N ASP A 422 -18.87 -34.90 -12.14
CA ASP A 422 -18.86 -36.17 -12.90
C ASP A 422 -17.75 -37.12 -12.43
N GLU A 423 -16.60 -36.59 -12.08
CA GLU A 423 -15.48 -37.38 -11.55
C GLU A 423 -15.68 -37.79 -10.07
N MET A 424 -16.40 -36.99 -9.29
CA MET A 424 -16.71 -37.33 -7.89
C MET A 424 -17.64 -38.53 -7.74
N ILE A 425 -18.57 -38.75 -8.68
CA ILE A 425 -19.49 -39.89 -8.66
C ILE A 425 -18.87 -41.18 -9.20
N ARG A 426 -17.62 -41.14 -9.68
CA ARG A 426 -16.84 -42.30 -10.18
C ARG A 426 -15.77 -42.70 -9.16
N ALA A 427 -15.36 -43.96 -9.15
CA ALA A 427 -14.18 -44.38 -8.41
C ALA A 427 -12.92 -43.70 -8.97
N GLN A 428 -11.97 -43.36 -8.09
CA GLN A 428 -10.69 -42.75 -8.46
C GLN A 428 -9.53 -43.50 -7.81
N PHE A 429 -8.35 -43.37 -8.37
CA PHE A 429 -7.11 -43.85 -7.78
C PHE A 429 -6.15 -42.70 -7.52
N GLY A 430 -5.55 -42.68 -6.32
CA GLY A 430 -4.50 -41.74 -5.99
C GLY A 430 -3.19 -42.03 -6.73
N GLU A 431 -2.26 -41.11 -6.71
CA GLU A 431 -0.92 -41.30 -7.30
C GLU A 431 -0.14 -42.45 -6.62
N ASP A 432 -0.48 -42.76 -5.38
CA ASP A 432 0.05 -43.87 -4.60
C ASP A 432 -0.70 -45.20 -4.80
N GLY A 433 -1.65 -45.24 -5.74
CA GLY A 433 -2.51 -46.40 -6.00
C GLY A 433 -3.65 -46.59 -5.02
N THR A 434 -3.85 -45.66 -4.07
CA THR A 434 -4.98 -45.73 -3.11
C THR A 434 -6.31 -45.63 -3.83
N TYR A 435 -7.22 -46.61 -3.59
CA TYR A 435 -8.57 -46.60 -4.12
C TYR A 435 -9.48 -45.64 -3.33
N TYR A 436 -10.17 -44.78 -4.05
CA TYR A 436 -11.19 -43.87 -3.52
C TYR A 436 -12.56 -44.21 -4.10
N PRO A 437 -13.58 -44.51 -3.28
CA PRO A 437 -14.91 -44.89 -3.75
C PRO A 437 -15.65 -43.71 -4.38
N PRO A 438 -16.75 -43.98 -5.12
CA PRO A 438 -17.66 -42.96 -5.59
C PRO A 438 -18.40 -42.31 -4.42
N TYR A 439 -18.72 -41.00 -4.57
CA TYR A 439 -19.58 -40.26 -3.63
C TYR A 439 -20.79 -39.69 -4.38
N GLY A 440 -21.96 -39.65 -3.73
CA GLY A 440 -23.20 -39.19 -4.32
C GLY A 440 -23.61 -37.78 -3.90
N PHE A 441 -24.39 -37.11 -4.75
CA PHE A 441 -25.02 -35.83 -4.49
C PHE A 441 -26.31 -35.98 -3.66
N ILE A 442 -26.51 -35.06 -2.71
CA ILE A 442 -27.69 -35.02 -1.84
C ILE A 442 -28.83 -34.24 -2.52
N ASN A 443 -28.51 -33.14 -3.21
CA ASN A 443 -29.49 -32.15 -3.66
C ASN A 443 -29.66 -32.06 -5.19
N ASP A 444 -28.88 -32.75 -6.00
CA ASP A 444 -29.00 -32.69 -7.46
C ASP A 444 -29.66 -33.95 -8.04
N GLN A 445 -30.87 -33.76 -8.55
CA GLN A 445 -31.67 -34.85 -9.11
C GLN A 445 -31.06 -35.49 -10.36
N ASN A 446 -30.27 -34.73 -11.17
CA ASN A 446 -29.64 -35.25 -12.35
C ASN A 446 -28.51 -36.23 -12.00
N TYR A 447 -27.69 -35.85 -11.00
CA TYR A 447 -26.65 -36.74 -10.50
C TYR A 447 -27.23 -37.97 -9.80
N ARG A 448 -28.37 -37.83 -9.07
CA ARG A 448 -29.04 -38.98 -8.45
C ARG A 448 -29.47 -40.10 -9.42
N LYS A 449 -29.69 -39.76 -10.67
CA LYS A 449 -30.06 -40.74 -11.70
C LYS A 449 -28.86 -41.56 -12.25
N VAL A 450 -27.64 -40.98 -12.16
CA VAL A 450 -26.44 -41.57 -12.79
C VAL A 450 -25.38 -42.01 -11.77
N GLN A 451 -25.48 -41.58 -10.50
CA GLN A 451 -24.56 -41.99 -9.46
C GLN A 451 -24.82 -43.43 -9.00
N PRO A 452 -23.80 -44.18 -8.53
CA PRO A 452 -23.97 -45.54 -8.02
C PRO A 452 -24.94 -45.56 -6.81
N HIS A 453 -25.79 -46.59 -6.73
CA HIS A 453 -26.79 -46.72 -5.69
C HIS A 453 -26.23 -46.90 -4.27
N ASP A 454 -25.05 -47.48 -4.18
CA ASP A 454 -24.28 -47.71 -2.95
C ASP A 454 -23.34 -46.54 -2.56
N ALA A 455 -23.28 -45.50 -3.39
CA ALA A 455 -22.42 -44.34 -3.11
C ALA A 455 -22.89 -43.61 -1.84
N ARG A 456 -21.93 -43.32 -0.95
CA ARG A 456 -22.16 -42.45 0.20
C ARG A 456 -22.52 -41.04 -0.29
N CYS A 457 -23.79 -40.62 -0.04
CA CYS A 457 -24.30 -39.31 -0.45
C CYS A 457 -23.87 -38.24 0.56
N ILE A 458 -22.86 -37.47 0.26
CA ILE A 458 -22.34 -36.35 1.05
C ILE A 458 -22.02 -35.10 0.21
N LEU A 459 -22.20 -35.17 -1.12
CA LEU A 459 -21.92 -34.03 -1.99
C LEU A 459 -23.12 -33.10 -2.08
N TYR A 460 -22.89 -31.82 -1.91
CA TYR A 460 -23.89 -30.76 -2.07
C TYR A 460 -23.47 -29.84 -3.21
N GLY A 461 -24.16 -29.91 -4.33
CA GLY A 461 -23.89 -29.08 -5.51
C GLY A 461 -24.56 -27.71 -5.38
N ILE A 462 -23.81 -26.63 -5.52
CA ILE A 462 -24.34 -25.26 -5.59
C ILE A 462 -24.38 -24.85 -7.06
N LYS A 463 -25.57 -24.51 -7.56
CA LYS A 463 -25.77 -23.83 -8.86
C LYS A 463 -26.21 -22.41 -8.56
N ALA A 464 -25.25 -21.51 -8.46
CA ALA A 464 -25.49 -20.17 -8.00
C ALA A 464 -26.19 -19.32 -9.06
N SER A 465 -27.44 -18.90 -8.79
CA SER A 465 -28.10 -17.79 -9.47
C SER A 465 -27.72 -16.47 -8.81
N ALA A 466 -27.96 -15.32 -9.46
CA ALA A 466 -27.69 -14.00 -8.88
C ALA A 466 -28.35 -13.82 -7.49
N SER A 467 -29.62 -14.23 -7.37
CA SER A 467 -30.36 -14.15 -6.10
C SER A 467 -29.78 -15.08 -5.01
N LEU A 468 -29.39 -16.31 -5.37
CA LEU A 468 -28.77 -17.24 -4.42
C LEU A 468 -27.40 -16.72 -3.97
N ASN A 469 -26.59 -16.17 -4.88
CA ASN A 469 -25.32 -15.53 -4.54
C ASN A 469 -25.52 -14.36 -3.57
N SER A 470 -26.49 -13.50 -3.83
CA SER A 470 -26.84 -12.40 -2.93
C SER A 470 -27.20 -12.90 -1.51
N GLN A 471 -27.97 -13.98 -1.41
CA GLN A 471 -28.31 -14.60 -0.12
C GLN A 471 -27.08 -15.21 0.57
N ILE A 472 -26.21 -15.90 -0.18
CA ILE A 472 -24.97 -16.49 0.34
C ILE A 472 -24.06 -15.39 0.90
N HIS A 473 -23.84 -14.31 0.16
CA HIS A 473 -23.01 -13.18 0.59
C HIS A 473 -23.58 -12.50 1.84
N SER A 474 -24.90 -12.24 1.86
CA SER A 474 -25.57 -11.64 3.03
C SER A 474 -25.46 -12.53 4.27
N ASN A 475 -25.68 -13.83 4.11
CA ASN A 475 -25.58 -14.80 5.20
C ASN A 475 -24.15 -14.93 5.71
N CYS A 476 -23.16 -14.97 4.80
CA CYS A 476 -21.75 -15.01 5.15
C CYS A 476 -21.36 -13.76 5.97
N TYR A 477 -21.72 -12.58 5.50
CA TYR A 477 -21.50 -11.31 6.19
C TYR A 477 -22.12 -11.30 7.59
N ALA A 478 -23.40 -11.72 7.73
CA ALA A 478 -24.08 -11.78 9.02
C ALA A 478 -23.40 -12.77 9.99
N LYS A 479 -22.94 -13.93 9.52
CA LYS A 479 -22.24 -14.93 10.35
C LYS A 479 -20.87 -14.44 10.78
N LEU A 480 -20.12 -13.77 9.89
CA LEU A 480 -18.82 -13.17 10.18
C LEU A 480 -18.95 -12.06 11.23
N ASN A 481 -19.83 -11.09 11.01
CA ASN A 481 -20.04 -9.98 11.95
C ASN A 481 -20.63 -10.45 13.29
N GLY A 482 -21.43 -11.51 13.28
CA GLY A 482 -21.97 -12.16 14.48
C GLY A 482 -20.95 -13.02 15.24
N GLY A 483 -19.69 -13.10 14.79
CA GLY A 483 -18.62 -13.86 15.48
C GLY A 483 -18.82 -15.38 15.46
N ARG A 484 -19.62 -15.87 14.50
CA ARG A 484 -19.90 -17.31 14.36
C ARG A 484 -18.88 -18.06 13.52
N VAL A 485 -17.91 -17.34 12.94
CA VAL A 485 -16.80 -17.94 12.20
C VAL A 485 -15.49 -17.58 12.89
N ARG A 486 -14.60 -18.56 13.06
CA ARG A 486 -13.26 -18.39 13.62
C ARG A 486 -12.22 -18.81 12.60
N PHE A 487 -11.09 -18.11 12.60
CA PHE A 487 -10.00 -18.30 11.66
C PHE A 487 -8.68 -18.57 12.36
N LEU A 488 -7.73 -19.10 11.62
CA LEU A 488 -6.36 -19.25 12.07
C LEU A 488 -5.69 -17.89 12.31
N ILE A 489 -4.84 -17.78 13.34
CA ILE A 489 -4.05 -16.59 13.66
C ILE A 489 -3.10 -16.27 12.50
N LYS A 490 -2.52 -15.07 12.49
CA LYS A 490 -1.55 -14.65 11.47
C LYS A 490 -0.35 -15.61 11.47
N GLU A 491 0.23 -15.82 10.29
CA GLU A 491 1.36 -16.72 10.09
C GLU A 491 2.56 -16.38 11.00
N GLN A 492 2.89 -15.09 11.12
CA GLN A 492 3.96 -14.61 11.99
C GLN A 492 3.75 -15.02 13.45
N ASP A 493 2.53 -14.82 13.98
CA ASP A 493 2.18 -15.20 15.35
C ASP A 493 2.21 -16.72 15.53
N ALA A 494 1.76 -17.46 14.51
CA ALA A 494 1.81 -18.92 14.49
C ALA A 494 3.25 -19.43 14.47
N LYS A 495 4.14 -18.83 13.68
CA LYS A 495 5.56 -19.15 13.61
C LYS A 495 6.26 -18.91 14.95
N LEU A 496 6.02 -17.75 15.56
CA LEU A 496 6.57 -17.43 16.88
C LEU A 496 6.05 -18.43 17.93
N SER A 497 4.75 -18.71 17.94
CA SER A 497 4.13 -19.67 18.85
C SER A 497 4.69 -21.09 18.67
N LEU A 498 4.90 -21.53 17.42
CA LEU A 498 5.48 -22.82 17.10
C LEU A 498 6.93 -22.94 17.59
N LEU A 499 7.76 -21.93 17.30
CA LEU A 499 9.16 -21.89 17.70
C LEU A 499 9.37 -21.72 19.22
N ALA A 500 8.37 -21.21 19.94
CA ALA A 500 8.40 -21.17 21.40
C ALA A 500 8.32 -22.56 22.03
N THR A 501 7.78 -23.57 21.33
CA THR A 501 7.63 -24.94 21.84
C THR A 501 8.87 -25.80 21.57
N LYS A 502 9.20 -26.74 22.50
CA LYS A 502 10.27 -27.73 22.29
C LYS A 502 10.02 -28.59 21.05
N THR A 503 8.78 -28.99 20.82
CA THR A 503 8.35 -29.79 19.65
C THR A 503 8.54 -29.04 18.36
N GLY A 504 8.11 -27.76 18.28
CA GLY A 504 8.23 -26.94 17.08
C GLY A 504 9.70 -26.66 16.69
N ARG A 505 10.60 -26.53 17.67
CA ARG A 505 12.05 -26.38 17.38
C ARG A 505 12.68 -27.65 16.79
N LYS A 506 12.17 -28.82 17.14
CA LYS A 506 12.67 -30.13 16.64
C LYS A 506 12.05 -30.53 15.28
N MET A 507 11.04 -29.85 14.81
CA MET A 507 10.41 -30.14 13.51
C MET A 507 11.36 -29.84 12.35
N SER A 508 11.31 -30.70 11.30
CA SER A 508 11.98 -30.43 10.03
C SER A 508 11.39 -29.16 9.35
N VAL A 509 12.11 -28.60 8.39
CA VAL A 509 11.62 -27.45 7.61
C VAL A 509 10.29 -27.78 6.92
N GLU A 510 10.18 -28.95 6.30
CA GLU A 510 8.96 -29.41 5.63
C GLU A 510 7.77 -29.52 6.59
N GLN A 511 7.99 -30.08 7.78
CA GLN A 511 6.95 -30.18 8.80
C GLN A 511 6.47 -28.81 9.28
N ARG A 512 7.38 -27.83 9.41
CA ARG A 512 7.03 -26.45 9.76
C ARG A 512 6.24 -25.77 8.64
N VAL A 513 6.69 -25.88 7.39
CA VAL A 513 5.99 -25.35 6.22
C VAL A 513 4.59 -25.94 6.13
N LYS A 514 4.44 -27.26 6.20
CA LYS A 514 3.13 -27.93 6.18
C LYS A 514 2.19 -27.43 7.29
N ARG A 515 2.74 -27.11 8.46
CA ARG A 515 1.95 -26.63 9.61
C ARG A 515 1.63 -25.14 9.54
N LEU A 516 2.47 -24.32 8.91
CA LEU A 516 2.26 -22.87 8.78
C LEU A 516 1.43 -22.50 7.53
N MET A 517 1.46 -23.31 6.48
CA MET A 517 0.74 -23.08 5.24
C MET A 517 -0.77 -22.75 5.42
N PRO A 518 -1.55 -23.42 6.30
CA PRO A 518 -2.95 -23.04 6.51
C PRO A 518 -3.13 -21.62 7.08
N HIS A 519 -2.16 -21.12 7.84
CA HIS A 519 -2.17 -19.75 8.36
C HIS A 519 -1.91 -18.74 7.24
N GLU A 520 -0.94 -19.02 6.37
CA GLU A 520 -0.63 -18.23 5.17
C GLU A 520 -1.84 -18.16 4.24
N MET A 521 -2.43 -19.32 3.92
CA MET A 521 -3.64 -19.38 3.10
C MET A 521 -4.84 -18.63 3.73
N THR A 522 -4.94 -18.66 5.05
CA THR A 522 -5.96 -17.87 5.76
C THR A 522 -5.68 -16.37 5.61
N THR A 523 -4.41 -15.95 5.58
CA THR A 523 -4.05 -14.54 5.34
C THR A 523 -4.40 -14.13 3.91
N SER A 524 -4.10 -14.96 2.91
CA SER A 524 -4.50 -14.73 1.52
C SER A 524 -6.02 -14.63 1.36
N LEU A 525 -6.78 -15.53 2.01
CA LEU A 525 -8.25 -15.44 2.03
C LEU A 525 -8.73 -14.08 2.57
N PHE A 526 -8.13 -13.57 3.64
CA PHE A 526 -8.50 -12.27 4.20
C PHE A 526 -8.17 -11.12 3.26
N GLN A 527 -7.05 -11.19 2.53
CA GLN A 527 -6.70 -10.20 1.50
C GLN A 527 -7.73 -10.22 0.36
N GLU A 528 -8.10 -11.40 -0.13
CA GLU A 528 -9.12 -11.53 -1.17
C GLU A 528 -10.49 -11.02 -0.71
N MET A 529 -10.90 -11.36 0.51
CA MET A 529 -12.16 -10.84 1.08
C MET A 529 -12.16 -9.31 1.21
N ALA A 530 -11.02 -8.71 1.57
CA ALA A 530 -10.88 -7.26 1.67
C ALA A 530 -10.96 -6.54 0.32
N ASN A 531 -10.62 -7.23 -0.77
CA ASN A 531 -10.67 -6.69 -2.14
C ASN A 531 -12.04 -6.87 -2.81
N LEU A 532 -13.01 -7.52 -2.16
CA LEU A 532 -14.36 -7.65 -2.69
C LEU A 532 -15.14 -6.34 -2.49
N LEU A 533 -15.48 -5.68 -3.59
CA LEU A 533 -16.21 -4.43 -3.63
C LEU A 533 -17.71 -4.67 -3.85
N LEU A 534 -18.54 -3.87 -3.20
CA LEU A 534 -19.99 -3.90 -3.42
C LEU A 534 -20.33 -3.15 -4.71
N LYS A 535 -20.77 -3.86 -5.75
CA LYS A 535 -21.32 -3.25 -6.94
C LYS A 535 -22.79 -2.88 -6.71
N ARG A 536 -23.13 -1.61 -6.78
CA ARG A 536 -24.52 -1.14 -6.78
C ARG A 536 -25.08 -1.27 -8.20
N THR A 537 -25.93 -2.27 -8.42
CA THR A 537 -26.72 -2.35 -9.66
C THR A 537 -27.93 -1.42 -9.52
N GLY A 538 -28.09 -0.50 -10.47
CA GLY A 538 -29.03 0.63 -10.39
C GLY A 538 -30.55 0.31 -10.29
N ALA A 539 -30.97 -0.94 -10.26
CA ALA A 539 -32.39 -1.34 -10.19
C ALA A 539 -32.67 -2.63 -9.42
N GLY A 540 -31.69 -3.27 -8.80
CA GLY A 540 -31.86 -4.55 -8.11
C GLY A 540 -31.53 -4.50 -6.62
N THR A 541 -32.23 -5.31 -5.83
CA THR A 541 -31.92 -5.54 -4.40
C THR A 541 -30.79 -6.54 -4.19
N ASP A 542 -30.27 -7.16 -5.26
CA ASP A 542 -29.26 -8.21 -5.20
C ASP A 542 -27.87 -7.65 -4.95
N ILE A 543 -27.13 -8.29 -4.04
CA ILE A 543 -25.74 -7.98 -3.73
C ILE A 543 -24.84 -8.64 -4.76
N VAL A 544 -24.14 -7.84 -5.52
CA VAL A 544 -23.10 -8.28 -6.46
C VAL A 544 -21.75 -7.81 -5.93
N LEU A 545 -20.79 -8.74 -5.79
CA LEU A 545 -19.43 -8.43 -5.38
C LEU A 545 -18.52 -8.53 -6.61
N GLU A 546 -17.63 -7.55 -6.76
CA GLU A 546 -16.57 -7.54 -7.79
C GLU A 546 -15.19 -7.47 -7.10
N ARG A 547 -14.15 -7.99 -7.80
CA ARG A 547 -12.74 -7.82 -7.42
C ARG A 547 -12.19 -6.53 -7.97
#